data_4192ea109f9f5099d6590b060ae404cc
#
_entry.id   4192ea109f9f5099d6590b060ae404cc
#
_cell.length_a   1.000
_cell.length_b   1.000
_cell.length_c   1.000
_cell.angle_alpha   90.00
_cell.angle_beta   90.00
_cell.angle_gamma   90.00
#
_symmetry.space_group_name_H-M   'P 1'
#
loop_
_entity.id
_entity.type
_entity.pdbx_description
1 polymer ?
#
loop_
_entity_poly.entity_id
_entity_poly.type
_entity_poly.pdbx_seq_one_letter_code
_entity_poly.pdbx_strand_id
1 'polypeptide(L)'
;KELQPKYAKLAVAYADCGTYGQLDQVISKYGIARLRGNHCYDLFAGAERVNKLTSEGTFFLTDYLVKGFHRSVIVELGLDRYPELRDDYFKNYKQVVWLAQQPTKELEIAAQAAADLLQLPLETLNVGESGLLDELKRLLDHI
;
A
#
# COMPACT_ATOMS: atom_id res chain seq x y z
N LYS A 1 -20.32 5.03 15.71
CA LYS A 1 -21.43 5.27 16.68
C LYS A 1 -22.25 4.02 16.97
N GLU A 2 -22.58 3.21 15.96
CA GLU A 2 -23.43 2.01 16.13
C GLU A 2 -22.75 0.85 16.84
N LEU A 3 -21.43 0.76 16.76
CA LEU A 3 -20.65 -0.34 17.35
C LEU A 3 -20.22 -0.07 18.80
N GLN A 4 -19.99 1.17 19.20
CA GLN A 4 -19.54 1.53 20.54
C GLN A 4 -20.38 0.97 21.67
N PRO A 5 -21.73 0.99 21.60
CA PRO A 5 -22.54 0.38 22.67
C PRO A 5 -22.46 -1.14 22.73
N LYS A 6 -21.95 -1.78 21.67
CA LYS A 6 -21.92 -3.25 21.54
C LYS A 6 -20.58 -3.87 21.93
N TYR A 7 -19.51 -3.07 21.90
CA TYR A 7 -18.13 -3.56 22.11
C TYR A 7 -17.41 -2.65 23.09
N ALA A 8 -16.72 -3.25 24.07
CA ALA A 8 -15.96 -2.53 25.07
C ALA A 8 -14.74 -1.80 24.49
N LYS A 9 -14.17 -2.35 23.42
CA LYS A 9 -12.98 -1.81 22.74
C LYS A 9 -13.16 -1.90 21.23
N LEU A 10 -12.69 -0.88 20.53
CA LEU A 10 -12.72 -0.79 19.08
C LEU A 10 -11.35 -0.30 18.56
N ALA A 11 -10.94 -0.84 17.43
CA ALA A 11 -9.77 -0.38 16.68
C ALA A 11 -10.04 -0.41 15.17
N VAL A 12 -9.27 0.35 14.42
CA VAL A 12 -9.36 0.41 12.96
C VAL A 12 -8.10 -0.18 12.36
N ALA A 13 -8.20 -1.32 11.69
CA ALA A 13 -7.11 -1.96 10.96
C ALA A 13 -6.92 -1.28 9.59
N TYR A 14 -6.54 -0.01 9.60
CA TYR A 14 -6.31 0.80 8.41
C TYR A 14 -5.18 1.81 8.69
N ALA A 15 -4.25 1.98 7.74
CA ALA A 15 -3.29 3.10 7.73
C ALA A 15 -3.99 4.36 7.18
N ASP A 16 -3.31 5.49 7.09
CA ASP A 16 -3.97 6.72 6.60
C ASP A 16 -4.34 6.65 5.11
N CYS A 17 -3.58 5.95 4.28
CA CYS A 17 -3.87 5.58 2.88
C CYS A 17 -4.77 6.56 2.10
N GLY A 18 -4.36 7.83 2.02
CA GLY A 18 -5.07 8.85 1.25
C GLY A 18 -6.23 9.53 1.97
N THR A 19 -6.45 9.28 3.27
CA THR A 19 -7.44 10.03 4.05
C THR A 19 -6.92 11.39 4.54
N TYR A 20 -5.61 11.62 4.43
CA TYR A 20 -4.94 12.87 4.80
C TYR A 20 -5.31 13.35 6.21
N GLY A 21 -5.37 12.43 7.18
CA GLY A 21 -5.72 12.71 8.57
C GLY A 21 -7.24 12.84 8.84
N GLN A 22 -8.10 12.75 7.84
CA GLN A 22 -9.55 12.81 8.05
C GLN A 22 -10.05 11.62 8.88
N LEU A 23 -9.45 10.44 8.69
CA LEU A 23 -9.76 9.27 9.50
C LEU A 23 -9.44 9.56 10.98
N ASP A 24 -8.27 10.12 11.27
CA ASP A 24 -7.86 10.46 12.64
C ASP A 24 -8.81 11.48 13.27
N GLN A 25 -9.27 12.49 12.53
CA GLN A 25 -10.25 13.47 13.01
C GLN A 25 -11.58 12.83 13.43
N VAL A 26 -11.97 11.76 12.75
CA VAL A 26 -13.21 11.04 13.07
C VAL A 26 -13.03 10.11 14.26
N ILE A 27 -12.01 9.24 14.25
CA ILE A 27 -11.84 8.18 15.25
C ILE A 27 -11.37 8.71 16.60
N SER A 28 -10.58 9.81 16.64
CA SER A 28 -10.10 10.43 17.87
C SER A 28 -11.23 10.89 18.78
N LYS A 29 -12.35 11.35 18.20
CA LYS A 29 -13.55 11.75 18.97
C LYS A 29 -14.16 10.61 19.79
N TYR A 30 -13.83 9.38 19.44
CA TYR A 30 -14.33 8.16 20.08
C TYR A 30 -13.26 7.39 20.85
N GLY A 31 -12.03 7.93 20.93
CA GLY A 31 -10.91 7.22 21.54
C GLY A 31 -10.51 5.93 20.83
N ILE A 32 -10.80 5.84 19.52
CA ILE A 32 -10.49 4.66 18.71
C ILE A 32 -9.10 4.80 18.11
N ALA A 33 -8.26 3.78 18.28
CA ALA A 33 -6.92 3.70 17.69
C ALA A 33 -6.96 3.05 16.29
N ARG A 34 -5.96 3.36 15.45
CA ARG A 34 -5.73 2.71 14.15
C ARG A 34 -4.30 2.20 14.01
N LEU A 35 -4.05 1.45 12.94
CA LEU A 35 -2.69 1.13 12.51
C LEU A 35 -1.91 2.43 12.21
N ARG A 36 -0.66 2.47 12.62
CA ARG A 36 0.24 3.60 12.32
C ARG A 36 0.66 3.53 10.84
N GLY A 37 1.23 4.62 10.36
CA GLY A 37 1.71 4.76 8.99
C GLY A 37 0.81 5.62 8.12
N ASN A 38 1.42 6.19 7.10
CA ASN A 38 0.74 7.02 6.11
C ASN A 38 0.19 6.18 4.96
N HIS A 39 0.78 4.99 4.75
CA HIS A 39 0.39 4.06 3.69
C HIS A 39 0.52 2.62 4.20
N CYS A 40 -0.15 1.69 3.52
CA CYS A 40 0.04 0.26 3.77
C CYS A 40 1.50 -0.18 3.52
N TYR A 41 2.23 0.49 2.65
CA TYR A 41 3.65 0.22 2.40
C TYR A 41 4.51 0.37 3.66
N ASP A 42 4.20 1.36 4.52
CA ASP A 42 4.88 1.57 5.79
C ASP A 42 4.73 0.38 6.74
N LEU A 43 3.57 -0.29 6.67
CA LEU A 43 3.29 -1.49 7.48
C LEU A 43 4.12 -2.70 7.03
N PHE A 44 4.42 -2.80 5.73
CA PHE A 44 5.16 -3.93 5.18
C PHE A 44 6.67 -3.71 5.21
N ALA A 45 7.15 -2.53 4.79
CA ALA A 45 8.57 -2.28 4.58
C ALA A 45 9.20 -1.32 5.60
N GLY A 46 8.40 -0.71 6.48
CA GLY A 46 8.82 0.34 7.42
C GLY A 46 8.88 1.72 6.76
N ALA A 47 8.42 2.75 7.48
CA ALA A 47 8.29 4.11 6.97
C ALA A 47 9.61 4.71 6.46
N GLU A 48 10.73 4.45 7.14
CA GLU A 48 12.04 4.97 6.74
C GLU A 48 12.45 4.46 5.35
N ARG A 49 12.32 3.15 5.12
CA ARG A 49 12.63 2.53 3.82
C ARG A 49 11.70 3.03 2.73
N VAL A 50 10.40 3.11 3.03
CA VAL A 50 9.40 3.62 2.07
C VAL A 50 9.70 5.06 1.68
N ASN A 51 10.00 5.94 2.64
CA ASN A 51 10.34 7.33 2.37
C ASN A 51 11.60 7.45 1.49
N LYS A 52 12.65 6.66 1.78
CA LYS A 52 13.86 6.63 0.96
C LYS A 52 13.53 6.23 -0.48
N LEU A 53 12.88 5.10 -0.69
CA LEU A 53 12.51 4.61 -2.01
C LEU A 53 11.58 5.59 -2.75
N THR A 54 10.65 6.23 -2.05
CA THR A 54 9.77 7.25 -2.63
C THR A 54 10.58 8.43 -3.18
N SER A 55 11.59 8.90 -2.43
CA SER A 55 12.46 10.00 -2.88
C SER A 55 13.32 9.63 -4.09
N GLU A 56 13.54 8.36 -4.32
CA GLU A 56 14.26 7.81 -5.47
C GLU A 56 13.39 7.65 -6.73
N GLY A 57 12.08 7.95 -6.63
CA GLY A 57 11.13 7.84 -7.74
C GLY A 57 10.60 6.41 -7.92
N THR A 58 10.14 5.80 -6.85
CA THR A 58 9.64 4.43 -6.84
C THR A 58 8.13 4.36 -6.97
N PHE A 59 7.64 3.53 -7.87
CA PHE A 59 6.25 3.06 -7.91
C PHE A 59 6.14 1.74 -7.15
N PHE A 60 5.33 1.72 -6.09
CA PHE A 60 5.19 0.54 -5.24
C PHE A 60 4.09 -0.40 -5.71
N LEU A 61 4.39 -1.70 -5.67
CA LEU A 61 3.40 -2.78 -5.78
C LEU A 61 3.39 -3.59 -4.49
N THR A 62 2.23 -4.07 -4.10
CA THR A 62 2.01 -5.11 -3.10
C THR A 62 1.45 -6.34 -3.79
N ASP A 63 1.40 -7.49 -3.12
CA ASP A 63 0.76 -8.70 -3.70
C ASP A 63 -0.67 -8.43 -4.17
N TYR A 64 -1.41 -7.59 -3.42
CA TYR A 64 -2.76 -7.16 -3.79
C TYR A 64 -2.78 -6.34 -5.08
N LEU A 65 -1.88 -5.36 -5.20
CA LEU A 65 -1.80 -4.52 -6.40
C LEU A 65 -1.29 -5.28 -7.61
N VAL A 66 -0.38 -6.24 -7.43
CA VAL A 66 0.06 -7.13 -8.52
C VAL A 66 -1.11 -7.93 -9.06
N LYS A 67 -1.93 -8.55 -8.20
CA LYS A 67 -3.12 -9.31 -8.59
C LYS A 67 -4.16 -8.45 -9.31
N GLY A 68 -4.33 -7.21 -8.88
CA GLY A 68 -5.33 -6.27 -9.39
C GLY A 68 -4.77 -5.22 -10.35
N PHE A 69 -3.53 -5.33 -10.82
CA PHE A 69 -2.81 -4.27 -11.52
C PHE A 69 -3.58 -3.68 -12.69
N HIS A 70 -4.09 -4.53 -13.56
CA HIS A 70 -4.84 -4.06 -14.72
C HIS A 70 -6.04 -3.18 -14.31
N ARG A 71 -6.83 -3.63 -13.35
CA ARG A 71 -8.00 -2.88 -12.86
C ARG A 71 -7.59 -1.62 -12.10
N SER A 72 -6.66 -1.76 -11.15
CA SER A 72 -6.34 -0.70 -10.19
C SER A 72 -5.38 0.36 -10.74
N VAL A 73 -4.68 0.07 -11.83
CA VAL A 73 -3.72 1.00 -12.43
C VAL A 73 -4.11 1.30 -13.87
N ILE A 74 -4.21 0.27 -14.74
CA ILE A 74 -4.41 0.51 -16.17
C ILE A 74 -5.79 1.12 -16.44
N VAL A 75 -6.85 0.52 -15.90
CA VAL A 75 -8.23 1.01 -16.12
C VAL A 75 -8.48 2.32 -15.36
N GLU A 76 -8.08 2.39 -14.08
CA GLU A 76 -8.31 3.60 -13.25
C GLU A 76 -7.57 4.83 -13.77
N LEU A 77 -6.39 4.67 -14.37
CA LEU A 77 -5.67 5.75 -15.02
C LEU A 77 -6.09 5.97 -16.48
N GLY A 78 -7.00 5.15 -17.02
CA GLY A 78 -7.46 5.24 -18.39
C GLY A 78 -6.44 4.82 -19.44
N LEU A 79 -5.38 4.08 -19.05
CA LEU A 79 -4.30 3.64 -19.94
C LEU A 79 -4.74 2.55 -20.92
N ASP A 80 -5.85 1.89 -20.65
CA ASP A 80 -6.52 0.97 -21.57
C ASP A 80 -7.11 1.69 -22.80
N ARG A 81 -7.51 2.96 -22.62
CA ARG A 81 -8.11 3.81 -23.66
C ARG A 81 -7.13 4.82 -24.25
N TYR A 82 -6.20 5.30 -23.42
CA TYR A 82 -5.24 6.35 -23.73
C TYR A 82 -3.83 5.93 -23.29
N PRO A 83 -3.21 4.93 -23.97
CA PRO A 83 -1.91 4.40 -23.54
C PRO A 83 -0.77 5.44 -23.60
N GLU A 84 -0.93 6.50 -24.40
CA GLU A 84 0.02 7.63 -24.47
C GLU A 84 0.14 8.40 -23.15
N LEU A 85 -0.87 8.38 -22.29
CA LEU A 85 -0.82 9.03 -20.97
C LEU A 85 0.16 8.37 -20.00
N ARG A 86 0.60 7.14 -20.28
CA ARG A 86 1.59 6.45 -19.45
C ARG A 86 2.83 7.30 -19.24
N ASP A 87 3.39 7.86 -20.30
CA ASP A 87 4.64 8.63 -20.23
C ASP A 87 4.50 9.89 -19.36
N ASP A 88 3.33 10.51 -19.36
CA ASP A 88 3.04 11.66 -18.50
C ASP A 88 2.85 11.25 -17.03
N TYR A 89 2.10 10.18 -16.76
CA TYR A 89 1.87 9.71 -15.40
C TYR A 89 3.14 9.18 -14.74
N PHE A 90 3.99 8.48 -15.51
CA PHE A 90 5.14 7.78 -14.96
C PHE A 90 6.49 8.46 -15.22
N LYS A 91 6.52 9.66 -15.81
CA LYS A 91 7.77 10.40 -16.14
C LYS A 91 8.72 10.63 -14.97
N ASN A 92 8.21 10.70 -13.74
CA ASN A 92 9.01 10.93 -12.53
C ASN A 92 9.39 9.62 -11.81
N TYR A 93 8.87 8.48 -12.25
CA TYR A 93 9.23 7.19 -11.69
C TYR A 93 10.45 6.62 -12.43
N LYS A 94 11.33 6.00 -11.67
CA LYS A 94 12.57 5.40 -12.17
C LYS A 94 12.56 3.87 -12.02
N GLN A 95 11.72 3.34 -11.14
CA GLN A 95 11.62 1.92 -10.86
C GLN A 95 10.25 1.54 -10.30
N VAL A 96 9.95 0.27 -10.43
CA VAL A 96 8.87 -0.41 -9.70
C VAL A 96 9.50 -1.23 -8.59
N VAL A 97 8.99 -1.11 -7.38
CA VAL A 97 9.38 -1.98 -6.26
C VAL A 97 8.17 -2.79 -5.81
N TRP A 98 8.27 -4.10 -5.95
CA TRP A 98 7.29 -5.02 -5.43
C TRP A 98 7.63 -5.40 -3.99
N LEU A 99 6.79 -4.97 -3.04
CA LEU A 99 6.83 -5.37 -1.64
C LEU A 99 6.13 -6.74 -1.52
N ALA A 100 6.90 -7.80 -1.69
CA ALA A 100 6.39 -9.18 -1.73
C ALA A 100 6.11 -9.68 -0.30
N GLN A 101 4.83 -9.92 0.02
CA GLN A 101 4.43 -10.49 1.30
C GLN A 101 4.47 -12.01 1.28
N GLN A 102 3.87 -12.61 0.27
CA GLN A 102 3.83 -14.06 0.04
C GLN A 102 4.14 -14.35 -1.45
N PRO A 103 5.42 -14.21 -1.87
CA PRO A 103 5.78 -14.36 -3.27
C PRO A 103 5.48 -15.77 -3.79
N THR A 104 4.85 -15.82 -4.94
CA THR A 104 4.65 -17.04 -5.74
C THR A 104 5.16 -16.82 -7.15
N LYS A 105 5.37 -17.90 -7.88
CA LYS A 105 5.83 -17.79 -9.28
C LYS A 105 4.86 -17.01 -10.15
N GLU A 106 3.57 -17.15 -9.91
CA GLU A 106 2.51 -16.42 -10.61
C GLU A 106 2.59 -14.92 -10.32
N LEU A 107 2.85 -14.54 -9.05
CA LEU A 107 3.01 -13.14 -8.66
C LEU A 107 4.29 -12.53 -9.22
N GLU A 108 5.39 -13.28 -9.27
CA GLU A 108 6.64 -12.83 -9.89
C GLU A 108 6.42 -12.48 -11.37
N ILE A 109 5.77 -13.39 -12.13
CA ILE A 109 5.44 -13.17 -13.53
C ILE A 109 4.52 -11.95 -13.70
N ALA A 110 3.50 -11.83 -12.86
CA ALA A 110 2.55 -10.72 -12.93
C ALA A 110 3.20 -9.37 -12.55
N ALA A 111 4.09 -9.35 -11.54
CA ALA A 111 4.83 -8.15 -11.16
C ALA A 111 5.78 -7.70 -12.28
N GLN A 112 6.46 -8.64 -12.94
CA GLN A 112 7.31 -8.32 -14.10
C GLN A 112 6.47 -7.77 -15.25
N ALA A 113 5.34 -8.40 -15.57
CA ALA A 113 4.44 -7.90 -16.62
C ALA A 113 3.91 -6.50 -16.31
N ALA A 114 3.61 -6.19 -15.05
CA ALA A 114 3.20 -4.85 -14.63
C ALA A 114 4.33 -3.83 -14.84
N ALA A 115 5.55 -4.14 -14.45
CA ALA A 115 6.72 -3.28 -14.64
C ALA A 115 7.02 -3.05 -16.13
N ASP A 116 6.89 -4.10 -16.96
CA ASP A 116 7.08 -4.02 -18.42
C ASP A 116 6.04 -3.08 -19.05
N LEU A 117 4.77 -3.15 -18.62
CA LEU A 117 3.72 -2.23 -19.09
C LEU A 117 4.03 -0.77 -18.74
N LEU A 118 4.63 -0.54 -17.58
CA LEU A 118 5.08 0.80 -17.16
C LEU A 118 6.42 1.21 -17.80
N GLN A 119 7.13 0.27 -18.44
CA GLN A 119 8.49 0.46 -18.99
C GLN A 119 9.50 0.89 -17.92
N LEU A 120 9.37 0.33 -16.72
CA LEU A 120 10.25 0.58 -15.59
C LEU A 120 10.92 -0.73 -15.12
N PRO A 121 12.16 -0.67 -14.63
CA PRO A 121 12.80 -1.83 -14.03
C PRO A 121 12.06 -2.28 -12.77
N LEU A 122 11.99 -3.59 -12.54
CA LEU A 122 11.40 -4.19 -11.34
C LEU A 122 12.49 -4.54 -10.33
N GLU A 123 12.29 -4.13 -9.08
CA GLU A 123 12.98 -4.66 -7.91
C GLU A 123 11.97 -5.38 -7.02
N THR A 124 12.36 -6.54 -6.48
CA THR A 124 11.53 -7.30 -5.53
C THR A 124 12.12 -7.24 -4.14
N LEU A 125 11.37 -6.73 -3.17
CA LEU A 125 11.69 -6.75 -1.75
C LEU A 125 10.80 -7.78 -1.04
N ASN A 126 11.40 -8.85 -0.55
CA ASN A 126 10.71 -9.83 0.29
C ASN A 126 10.50 -9.24 1.69
N VAL A 127 9.32 -8.72 1.97
CA VAL A 127 8.97 -8.07 3.23
C VAL A 127 8.23 -9.00 4.19
N GLY A 128 7.57 -10.03 3.68
CA GLY A 128 6.74 -10.92 4.49
C GLY A 128 5.57 -10.18 5.15
N GLU A 129 5.07 -10.75 6.23
CA GLU A 129 3.92 -10.21 6.98
C GLU A 129 4.29 -9.70 8.37
N SER A 130 5.56 -9.82 8.79
CA SER A 130 5.99 -9.51 10.17
C SER A 130 5.69 -8.06 10.57
N GLY A 131 5.93 -7.09 9.70
CA GLY A 131 5.65 -5.68 9.98
C GLY A 131 4.17 -5.40 10.24
N LEU A 132 3.28 -6.00 9.45
CA LEU A 132 1.84 -5.90 9.67
C LEU A 132 1.41 -6.60 10.96
N LEU A 133 1.94 -7.80 11.24
CA LEU A 133 1.64 -8.54 12.46
C LEU A 133 2.09 -7.81 13.72
N ASP A 134 3.26 -7.20 13.71
CA ASP A 134 3.78 -6.43 14.83
C ASP A 134 2.94 -5.19 15.10
N GLU A 135 2.51 -4.51 14.05
CA GLU A 135 1.65 -3.35 14.20
C GLU A 135 0.22 -3.72 14.65
N LEU A 136 -0.32 -4.85 14.20
CA LEU A 136 -1.59 -5.38 14.71
C LEU A 136 -1.50 -5.74 16.19
N LYS A 137 -0.44 -6.42 16.64
CA LYS A 137 -0.20 -6.71 18.06
C LYS A 137 -0.16 -5.42 18.87
N ARG A 138 0.67 -4.45 18.44
CA ARG A 138 0.74 -3.14 19.08
C ARG A 138 -0.65 -2.49 19.21
N LEU A 139 -1.45 -2.52 18.15
CA LEU A 139 -2.79 -1.94 18.15
C LEU A 139 -3.70 -2.64 19.18
N LEU A 140 -3.63 -3.96 19.26
CA LEU A 140 -4.42 -4.76 20.21
C LEU A 140 -3.98 -4.52 21.66
N ASP A 141 -2.69 -4.32 21.91
CA ASP A 141 -2.15 -4.05 23.25
C ASP A 141 -2.55 -2.65 23.76
N HIS A 142 -2.92 -1.73 22.87
CA HIS A 142 -3.30 -0.35 23.21
C HIS A 142 -4.81 -0.14 23.38
N ILE A 143 -5.59 -1.16 23.13
CA ILE A 143 -7.06 -1.14 23.31
C ILE A 143 -7.54 -2.06 24.49
#